data_51902d0e9a5d06e240385836fbad6bf6
#
_entry.id   51902d0e9a5d06e240385836fbad6bf6
#
_cell.length_a   1.000
_cell.length_b   1.000
_cell.length_c   1.000
_cell.angle_alpha   90.00
_cell.angle_beta   90.00
_cell.angle_gamma   90.00
#
_symmetry.space_group_name_H-M   'P 1'
#
loop_
_entity.id
_entity.type
_entity.pdbx_description
1 polymer ?
#
loop_
_entity_poly.entity_id
_entity_poly.type
_entity_poly.pdbx_seq_one_letter_code
_entity_poly.pdbx_strand_id
1 'polypeptide(L)'
;PAIKGWRFTALKPPCDIESMGIKMSGYDFDDSNINFYSNDHAEYPDEIDITLVHKDYTEENKETITSGSLIYLDNMLGEYNTAIMLDTVQVEGPSNNIDLIPIDKLPGYLKWRQKEFVEKYDGLRYGTEEDSYSSMEAEDEDGRPVFAIINRDLINWDAKASHPWMMVIEIKFDGGKNEGLPDADINEIMNDFEDGLLQRLPDADGYLNIGRETYNGTRTIYFACKE
;
A
#
# COMPACT_ATOMS: atom_id res chain seq x y z
N PRO A 1 16.87 -21.33 16.28
CA PRO A 1 17.51 -22.57 15.95
C PRO A 1 16.76 -23.27 14.82
N ALA A 2 17.42 -23.50 13.66
CA ALA A 2 16.80 -24.21 12.55
C ALA A 2 16.55 -25.68 12.94
N ILE A 3 15.33 -26.15 12.78
CA ILE A 3 14.96 -27.55 12.99
C ILE A 3 15.47 -28.32 11.76
N LYS A 4 16.37 -29.29 11.97
CA LYS A 4 17.00 -30.07 10.89
C LYS A 4 15.92 -30.81 10.08
N GLY A 5 15.91 -30.60 8.76
CA GLY A 5 14.94 -31.20 7.83
C GLY A 5 13.66 -30.42 7.61
N TRP A 6 13.52 -29.24 8.24
CA TRP A 6 12.38 -28.34 8.03
C TRP A 6 12.79 -27.07 7.29
N ARG A 7 12.00 -26.70 6.29
CA ARG A 7 12.06 -25.39 5.63
C ARG A 7 10.82 -24.61 6.00
N PHE A 8 11.01 -23.42 6.56
CA PHE A 8 9.93 -22.51 6.88
C PHE A 8 9.85 -21.44 5.79
N THR A 9 8.66 -21.20 5.30
CA THR A 9 8.36 -20.12 4.36
C THR A 9 7.32 -19.23 5.03
N ALA A 10 7.65 -17.96 5.24
CA ALA A 10 6.75 -17.03 5.92
C ALA A 10 5.53 -16.68 5.06
N LEU A 11 5.74 -16.55 3.74
CA LEU A 11 4.70 -16.27 2.75
C LEU A 11 4.80 -17.29 1.62
N LYS A 12 3.67 -17.68 1.07
CA LYS A 12 3.62 -18.63 -0.02
C LYS A 12 4.24 -18.05 -1.29
N PRO A 13 5.24 -18.67 -1.90
CA PRO A 13 5.79 -18.20 -3.17
C PRO A 13 4.83 -18.50 -4.33
N PRO A 14 4.98 -17.83 -5.50
CA PRO A 14 4.25 -18.17 -6.70
C PRO A 14 4.42 -19.65 -7.08
N CYS A 15 3.35 -20.26 -7.55
CA CYS A 15 3.38 -21.59 -8.17
C CYS A 15 3.71 -21.47 -9.66
N ASP A 16 4.19 -22.56 -10.25
CA ASP A 16 4.38 -22.63 -11.70
C ASP A 16 3.01 -22.66 -12.41
N ILE A 17 2.77 -21.66 -13.25
CA ILE A 17 1.48 -21.43 -13.93
C ILE A 17 1.17 -22.54 -14.93
N GLU A 18 2.17 -23.12 -15.61
CA GLU A 18 1.96 -24.14 -16.67
C GLU A 18 1.26 -25.41 -16.16
N SER A 19 1.27 -25.62 -14.84
CA SER A 19 0.70 -26.82 -14.22
C SER A 19 -0.40 -26.53 -13.20
N MET A 20 -0.83 -25.25 -13.06
CA MET A 20 -1.71 -24.85 -11.98
C MET A 20 -3.19 -24.88 -12.39
N GLY A 21 -3.95 -25.77 -11.75
CA GLY A 21 -5.40 -25.75 -11.76
C GLY A 21 -5.92 -26.11 -10.38
N ILE A 22 -6.96 -25.42 -9.94
CA ILE A 22 -7.64 -25.68 -8.67
C ILE A 22 -9.04 -26.19 -8.95
N LYS A 23 -9.45 -27.26 -8.27
CA LYS A 23 -10.83 -27.74 -8.30
C LYS A 23 -11.49 -27.51 -6.94
N MET A 24 -12.59 -26.78 -6.92
CA MET A 24 -13.33 -26.51 -5.69
C MET A 24 -14.84 -26.55 -5.95
N SER A 25 -15.57 -27.33 -5.16
CA SER A 25 -17.04 -27.44 -5.24
C SER A 25 -17.61 -27.73 -6.63
N GLY A 26 -16.83 -28.44 -7.47
CA GLY A 26 -17.25 -28.81 -8.83
C GLY A 26 -16.88 -27.79 -9.92
N TYR A 27 -16.23 -26.70 -9.56
CA TYR A 27 -15.70 -25.70 -10.48
C TYR A 27 -14.19 -25.83 -10.66
N ASP A 28 -13.73 -25.52 -11.87
CA ASP A 28 -12.33 -25.49 -12.24
C ASP A 28 -11.83 -24.03 -12.28
N PHE A 29 -10.68 -23.77 -11.62
CA PHE A 29 -10.02 -22.46 -11.59
C PHE A 29 -8.65 -22.60 -12.26
N ASP A 30 -8.55 -22.17 -13.49
CA ASP A 30 -7.37 -22.25 -14.34
C ASP A 30 -7.40 -21.13 -15.40
N ASP A 31 -6.37 -21.10 -16.23
CA ASP A 31 -6.20 -20.10 -17.30
C ASP A 31 -7.27 -20.16 -18.39
N SER A 32 -8.01 -21.29 -18.53
CA SER A 32 -9.10 -21.43 -19.49
C SER A 32 -10.46 -20.92 -18.97
N ASN A 33 -10.55 -20.68 -17.67
CA ASN A 33 -11.79 -20.35 -16.97
C ASN A 33 -11.81 -18.95 -16.38
N ILE A 34 -10.64 -18.33 -16.20
CA ILE A 34 -10.51 -17.02 -15.59
C ILE A 34 -9.83 -16.06 -16.57
N ASN A 35 -10.42 -14.90 -16.71
CA ASN A 35 -9.84 -13.74 -17.36
C ASN A 35 -9.82 -12.58 -16.38
N PHE A 36 -9.21 -11.46 -16.75
CA PHE A 36 -9.25 -10.26 -15.97
C PHE A 36 -9.35 -9.00 -16.83
N TYR A 37 -9.71 -7.91 -16.23
CA TYR A 37 -9.48 -6.56 -16.73
C TYR A 37 -9.01 -5.65 -15.59
N SER A 38 -8.32 -4.56 -15.92
CA SER A 38 -7.86 -3.58 -14.96
C SER A 38 -8.76 -2.37 -14.99
N ASN A 39 -8.99 -1.80 -13.82
CA ASN A 39 -9.66 -0.53 -13.65
C ASN A 39 -8.61 0.55 -13.41
N ASP A 40 -8.59 1.58 -14.24
CA ASP A 40 -7.71 2.73 -14.03
C ASP A 40 -8.28 3.64 -12.95
N HIS A 41 -7.46 4.03 -11.99
CA HIS A 41 -7.81 4.98 -10.96
C HIS A 41 -7.24 6.36 -11.30
N ALA A 42 -8.13 7.32 -11.60
CA ALA A 42 -7.69 8.66 -12.03
C ALA A 42 -6.99 9.47 -10.92
N GLU A 43 -7.42 9.28 -9.66
CA GLU A 43 -6.87 10.00 -8.50
C GLU A 43 -5.67 9.27 -7.88
N TYR A 44 -5.56 7.96 -8.08
CA TYR A 44 -4.50 7.10 -7.54
C TYR A 44 -3.89 6.26 -8.65
N PRO A 45 -3.07 6.85 -9.52
CA PRO A 45 -2.54 6.16 -10.71
C PRO A 45 -1.52 5.04 -10.40
N ASP A 46 -1.04 4.97 -9.17
CA ASP A 46 -0.18 3.91 -8.63
C ASP A 46 -0.97 2.69 -8.16
N GLU A 47 -2.25 2.85 -7.83
CA GLU A 47 -3.11 1.74 -7.45
C GLU A 47 -3.46 0.87 -8.66
N ILE A 48 -3.43 -0.43 -8.45
CA ILE A 48 -3.80 -1.42 -9.47
C ILE A 48 -5.01 -2.20 -8.99
N ASP A 49 -6.16 -1.80 -9.51
CA ASP A 49 -7.42 -2.50 -9.30
C ASP A 49 -7.67 -3.46 -10.44
N ILE A 50 -8.01 -4.70 -10.13
CA ILE A 50 -8.39 -5.69 -11.12
C ILE A 50 -9.75 -6.32 -10.82
N THR A 51 -10.43 -6.71 -11.86
CA THR A 51 -11.60 -7.57 -11.77
C THR A 51 -11.32 -8.91 -12.47
N LEU A 52 -11.42 -9.99 -11.72
CA LEU A 52 -11.36 -11.34 -12.25
C LEU A 52 -12.72 -11.73 -12.80
N VAL A 53 -12.76 -12.30 -13.99
CA VAL A 53 -13.99 -12.73 -14.65
C VAL A 53 -13.94 -14.24 -14.82
N HIS A 54 -14.80 -14.96 -14.06
CA HIS A 54 -14.91 -16.41 -14.17
C HIS A 54 -16.09 -16.80 -15.05
N LYS A 55 -15.87 -17.70 -16.02
CA LYS A 55 -16.89 -18.07 -17.02
C LYS A 55 -18.19 -18.65 -16.43
N ASP A 56 -18.09 -19.34 -15.30
CA ASP A 56 -19.23 -20.03 -14.66
C ASP A 56 -19.82 -19.23 -13.49
N TYR A 57 -19.43 -17.95 -13.30
CA TYR A 57 -19.95 -17.11 -12.23
C TYR A 57 -21.46 -16.85 -12.41
N THR A 58 -22.20 -16.99 -11.33
CA THR A 58 -23.60 -16.58 -11.16
C THR A 58 -23.81 -16.04 -9.76
N GLU A 59 -24.90 -15.32 -9.52
CA GLU A 59 -25.22 -14.85 -8.15
C GLU A 59 -25.42 -16.00 -7.14
N GLU A 60 -25.84 -17.18 -7.62
CA GLU A 60 -26.06 -18.36 -6.75
C GLU A 60 -24.76 -19.01 -6.28
N ASN A 61 -23.67 -18.94 -7.08
CA ASN A 61 -22.38 -19.53 -6.76
C ASN A 61 -21.29 -18.51 -6.43
N LYS A 62 -21.66 -17.24 -6.29
CA LYS A 62 -20.76 -16.10 -6.09
C LYS A 62 -19.70 -16.34 -5.03
N GLU A 63 -20.07 -16.80 -3.84
CA GLU A 63 -19.13 -17.04 -2.75
C GLU A 63 -18.07 -18.09 -3.09
N THR A 64 -18.51 -19.17 -3.73
CA THR A 64 -17.62 -20.27 -4.16
C THR A 64 -16.65 -19.82 -5.24
N ILE A 65 -17.18 -19.15 -6.27
CA ILE A 65 -16.37 -18.66 -7.39
C ILE A 65 -15.39 -17.59 -6.94
N THR A 66 -15.84 -16.65 -6.10
CA THR A 66 -14.96 -15.63 -5.53
C THR A 66 -13.82 -16.25 -4.74
N SER A 67 -14.14 -17.15 -3.80
CA SER A 67 -13.12 -17.82 -2.98
C SER A 67 -12.11 -18.60 -3.83
N GLY A 68 -12.59 -19.37 -4.80
CA GLY A 68 -11.73 -20.16 -5.69
C GLY A 68 -10.84 -19.29 -6.56
N SER A 69 -11.37 -18.19 -7.10
CA SER A 69 -10.62 -17.25 -7.93
C SER A 69 -9.51 -16.54 -7.13
N LEU A 70 -9.79 -16.12 -5.90
CA LEU A 70 -8.80 -15.50 -5.02
C LEU A 70 -7.72 -16.51 -4.59
N ILE A 71 -8.09 -17.75 -4.26
CA ILE A 71 -7.11 -18.79 -3.97
C ILE A 71 -6.23 -19.08 -5.19
N TYR A 72 -6.81 -19.10 -6.40
CA TYR A 72 -6.05 -19.25 -7.62
C TYR A 72 -5.05 -18.10 -7.82
N LEU A 73 -5.51 -16.86 -7.65
CA LEU A 73 -4.69 -15.66 -7.74
C LEU A 73 -3.50 -15.69 -6.78
N ASP A 74 -3.73 -15.99 -5.49
CA ASP A 74 -2.68 -16.10 -4.47
C ASP A 74 -1.66 -17.19 -4.79
N ASN A 75 -2.11 -18.29 -5.39
CA ASN A 75 -1.18 -19.34 -5.84
C ASN A 75 -0.36 -18.89 -7.04
N MET A 76 -0.96 -18.16 -7.98
CA MET A 76 -0.32 -17.70 -9.20
C MET A 76 0.72 -16.60 -8.94
N LEU A 77 0.38 -15.60 -8.16
CA LEU A 77 1.25 -14.46 -7.86
C LEU A 77 2.15 -14.71 -6.64
N GLY A 78 1.72 -15.57 -5.71
CA GLY A 78 2.27 -15.69 -4.37
C GLY A 78 1.72 -14.61 -3.43
N GLU A 79 1.56 -14.94 -2.16
CA GLU A 79 0.94 -14.08 -1.15
C GLU A 79 1.60 -12.69 -1.05
N TYR A 80 2.93 -12.63 -1.13
CA TYR A 80 3.64 -11.37 -1.08
C TYR A 80 3.30 -10.47 -2.27
N ASN A 81 3.39 -10.99 -3.50
CA ASN A 81 3.11 -10.19 -4.70
C ASN A 81 1.65 -9.78 -4.79
N THR A 82 0.71 -10.66 -4.39
CA THR A 82 -0.71 -10.31 -4.35
C THR A 82 -0.94 -9.11 -3.44
N ALA A 83 -0.32 -9.13 -2.24
CA ALA A 83 -0.51 -8.09 -1.24
C ALA A 83 0.13 -6.74 -1.60
N ILE A 84 1.24 -6.72 -2.35
CA ILE A 84 1.97 -5.48 -2.65
C ILE A 84 1.72 -4.91 -4.05
N MET A 85 1.14 -5.71 -4.98
CA MET A 85 0.95 -5.30 -6.37
C MET A 85 -0.50 -5.02 -6.74
N LEU A 86 -1.44 -5.38 -5.86
CA LEU A 86 -2.88 -5.22 -6.11
C LEU A 86 -3.52 -4.51 -4.93
N ASP A 87 -4.26 -3.46 -5.23
CA ASP A 87 -4.98 -2.68 -4.22
C ASP A 87 -6.39 -3.24 -4.02
N THR A 88 -7.12 -3.47 -5.10
CA THR A 88 -8.45 -4.07 -5.04
C THR A 88 -8.58 -5.23 -6.02
N VAL A 89 -9.18 -6.31 -5.57
CA VAL A 89 -9.56 -7.45 -6.43
C VAL A 89 -11.05 -7.72 -6.31
N GLN A 90 -11.76 -7.62 -7.42
CA GLN A 90 -13.16 -7.99 -7.53
C GLN A 90 -13.31 -9.26 -8.37
N VAL A 91 -14.45 -9.97 -8.22
CA VAL A 91 -14.76 -11.17 -9.02
C VAL A 91 -16.18 -11.06 -9.53
N GLU A 92 -16.34 -11.25 -10.85
CA GLU A 92 -17.64 -11.17 -11.49
C GLU A 92 -17.83 -12.20 -12.62
N GLY A 93 -19.00 -12.21 -13.22
CA GLY A 93 -19.35 -13.01 -14.39
C GLY A 93 -19.03 -12.33 -15.71
N PRO A 94 -19.07 -13.08 -16.83
CA PRO A 94 -18.81 -12.54 -18.15
C PRO A 94 -19.76 -11.40 -18.53
N SER A 95 -19.19 -10.32 -19.10
CA SER A 95 -19.91 -9.17 -19.64
C SER A 95 -19.53 -8.95 -21.11
N ASN A 96 -20.50 -8.56 -21.96
CA ASN A 96 -20.28 -8.40 -23.40
C ASN A 96 -19.59 -7.08 -23.80
N ASN A 97 -19.32 -6.17 -22.84
CA ASN A 97 -18.87 -4.81 -23.15
C ASN A 97 -17.45 -4.52 -22.67
N ILE A 98 -16.68 -5.53 -22.25
CA ILE A 98 -15.35 -5.35 -21.66
C ILE A 98 -14.37 -6.26 -22.40
N ASP A 99 -13.24 -5.70 -22.80
CA ASP A 99 -12.13 -6.47 -23.36
C ASP A 99 -11.43 -7.24 -22.24
N LEU A 100 -11.53 -8.56 -22.28
CA LEU A 100 -10.96 -9.44 -21.28
C LEU A 100 -9.54 -9.88 -21.66
N ILE A 101 -8.66 -9.88 -20.68
CA ILE A 101 -7.28 -10.34 -20.79
C ILE A 101 -7.18 -11.73 -20.15
N PRO A 102 -6.56 -12.72 -20.81
CA PRO A 102 -6.31 -14.02 -20.19
C PRO A 102 -5.49 -13.90 -18.91
N ILE A 103 -5.87 -14.67 -17.89
CA ILE A 103 -5.27 -14.58 -16.53
C ILE A 103 -3.77 -14.90 -16.53
N ASP A 104 -3.27 -15.73 -17.44
CA ASP A 104 -1.86 -16.06 -17.60
C ASP A 104 -0.99 -14.82 -17.92
N LYS A 105 -1.60 -13.75 -18.43
CA LYS A 105 -0.93 -12.47 -18.75
C LYS A 105 -0.81 -11.55 -17.53
N LEU A 106 -1.55 -11.81 -16.46
CA LEU A 106 -1.57 -10.92 -15.29
C LEU A 106 -0.19 -10.66 -14.68
N PRO A 107 0.69 -11.67 -14.46
CA PRO A 107 2.02 -11.39 -13.91
C PRO A 107 2.88 -10.48 -14.79
N GLY A 108 2.75 -10.62 -16.11
CA GLY A 108 3.42 -9.74 -17.08
C GLY A 108 2.83 -8.33 -17.08
N TYR A 109 1.52 -8.23 -17.01
CA TYR A 109 0.78 -6.97 -16.92
C TYR A 109 1.18 -6.16 -15.66
N LEU A 110 1.21 -6.79 -14.50
CA LEU A 110 1.59 -6.13 -13.24
C LEU A 110 3.03 -5.61 -13.29
N LYS A 111 3.97 -6.41 -13.80
CA LYS A 111 5.36 -5.96 -14.00
C LYS A 111 5.47 -4.80 -14.97
N TRP A 112 4.68 -4.81 -16.04
CA TRP A 112 4.65 -3.72 -17.00
C TRP A 112 4.08 -2.44 -16.37
N ARG A 113 2.97 -2.52 -15.64
CA ARG A 113 2.37 -1.39 -14.92
C ARG A 113 3.33 -0.78 -13.92
N GLN A 114 3.97 -1.61 -13.10
CA GLN A 114 4.98 -1.15 -12.14
C GLN A 114 6.16 -0.45 -12.82
N LYS A 115 6.64 -1.02 -13.93
CA LYS A 115 7.73 -0.42 -14.70
C LYS A 115 7.32 0.90 -15.34
N GLU A 116 6.14 0.96 -15.97
CA GLU A 116 5.60 2.19 -16.56
C GLU A 116 5.48 3.30 -15.51
N PHE A 117 5.00 2.95 -14.33
CA PHE A 117 4.87 3.86 -13.22
C PHE A 117 6.23 4.40 -12.77
N VAL A 118 7.20 3.53 -12.53
CA VAL A 118 8.58 3.92 -12.17
C VAL A 118 9.20 4.81 -13.25
N GLU A 119 9.09 4.43 -14.54
CA GLU A 119 9.63 5.21 -15.67
C GLU A 119 8.97 6.59 -15.79
N LYS A 120 7.66 6.69 -15.55
CA LYS A 120 6.92 7.96 -15.60
C LYS A 120 7.42 8.96 -14.57
N TYR A 121 7.81 8.48 -13.39
CA TYR A 121 8.28 9.33 -12.29
C TYR A 121 9.79 9.29 -12.08
N ASP A 122 10.53 8.54 -12.92
CA ASP A 122 11.98 8.50 -12.85
C ASP A 122 12.59 9.89 -13.10
N GLY A 123 13.54 10.25 -12.24
CA GLY A 123 14.18 11.57 -12.28
C GLY A 123 13.36 12.72 -11.75
N LEU A 124 12.08 12.52 -11.37
CA LEU A 124 11.33 13.55 -10.66
C LEU A 124 11.96 13.76 -9.28
N ARG A 125 12.20 15.04 -8.98
CA ARG A 125 12.71 15.48 -7.69
C ARG A 125 11.75 16.49 -7.11
N TYR A 126 11.58 16.38 -5.82
CA TYR A 126 10.84 17.35 -5.04
C TYR A 126 11.77 17.82 -3.90
N GLY A 127 11.71 19.09 -3.56
CA GLY A 127 12.41 19.67 -2.43
C GLY A 127 11.41 20.32 -1.50
N THR A 128 11.53 20.09 -0.21
CA THR A 128 10.59 20.60 0.82
C THR A 128 11.08 21.87 1.50
N GLU A 129 12.24 22.42 1.12
CA GLU A 129 12.87 23.57 1.80
C GLU A 129 12.02 24.85 1.80
N GLU A 130 11.17 25.04 0.79
CA GLU A 130 10.27 26.20 0.66
C GLU A 130 8.80 25.86 0.92
N ASP A 131 8.50 24.66 1.39
CA ASP A 131 7.14 24.22 1.60
C ASP A 131 6.46 24.91 2.79
N SER A 132 5.16 25.07 2.63
CA SER A 132 4.30 25.65 3.66
C SER A 132 3.75 24.57 4.58
N TYR A 133 4.03 24.68 5.86
CA TYR A 133 3.48 23.81 6.88
C TYR A 133 2.31 24.48 7.60
N SER A 134 1.30 23.71 7.98
CA SER A 134 0.19 24.15 8.82
C SER A 134 0.10 23.34 10.08
N SER A 135 -0.13 24.05 11.20
CA SER A 135 -0.50 23.39 12.46
C SER A 135 -2.01 23.21 12.51
N MET A 136 -2.45 22.07 13.03
CA MET A 136 -3.86 21.71 13.23
C MET A 136 -4.04 21.22 14.66
N GLU A 137 -5.18 21.55 15.23
CA GLU A 137 -5.59 21.10 16.56
C GLU A 137 -6.92 20.34 16.42
N ALA A 138 -7.02 19.21 17.09
CA ALA A 138 -8.22 18.37 17.16
C ALA A 138 -8.34 17.74 18.56
N GLU A 139 -9.42 17.05 18.80
CA GLU A 139 -9.62 16.21 19.98
C GLU A 139 -9.85 14.76 19.51
N ASP A 140 -9.30 13.80 20.25
CA ASP A 140 -9.62 12.39 20.05
C ASP A 140 -11.02 12.04 20.59
N GLU A 141 -11.45 10.76 20.45
CA GLU A 141 -12.76 10.29 20.92
C GLU A 141 -12.95 10.44 22.43
N ASP A 142 -11.86 10.51 23.21
CA ASP A 142 -11.87 10.70 24.67
C ASP A 142 -11.75 12.18 25.06
N GLY A 143 -11.75 13.11 24.09
CA GLY A 143 -11.62 14.55 24.30
C GLY A 143 -10.21 15.01 24.63
N ARG A 144 -9.18 14.20 24.33
CA ARG A 144 -7.78 14.57 24.55
C ARG A 144 -7.24 15.35 23.35
N PRO A 145 -6.36 16.35 23.58
CA PRO A 145 -5.84 17.17 22.50
C PRO A 145 -4.92 16.36 21.56
N VAL A 146 -5.10 16.62 20.27
CA VAL A 146 -4.28 16.13 19.16
C VAL A 146 -3.69 17.31 18.43
N PHE A 147 -2.37 17.38 18.30
CA PHE A 147 -1.67 18.40 17.53
C PHE A 147 -1.02 17.76 16.32
N ALA A 148 -1.26 18.33 15.15
CA ALA A 148 -0.62 17.92 13.90
C ALA A 148 0.07 19.09 13.21
N ILE A 149 1.19 18.83 12.55
CA ILE A 149 1.85 19.73 11.62
C ILE A 149 1.93 19.00 10.29
N ILE A 150 1.40 19.60 9.23
CA ILE A 150 1.27 18.94 7.93
C ILE A 150 1.89 19.82 6.86
N ASN A 151 2.65 19.22 5.95
CA ASN A 151 3.16 19.85 4.74
C ASN A 151 2.00 20.03 3.74
N ARG A 152 1.58 21.29 3.54
CA ARG A 152 0.43 21.62 2.70
C ARG A 152 0.71 21.45 1.21
N ASP A 153 1.94 21.68 0.81
CA ASP A 153 2.29 21.67 -0.61
C ASP A 153 2.34 20.25 -1.16
N LEU A 154 2.63 19.25 -0.31
CA LEU A 154 2.52 17.84 -0.68
C LEU A 154 1.07 17.35 -0.85
N ILE A 155 0.07 17.99 -0.23
CA ILE A 155 -1.33 17.58 -0.35
C ILE A 155 -1.83 17.64 -1.80
N ASN A 156 -1.42 18.66 -2.54
CA ASN A 156 -1.83 18.91 -3.91
C ASN A 156 -0.73 18.65 -4.94
N TRP A 157 0.35 17.96 -4.54
CA TRP A 157 1.44 17.64 -5.46
C TRP A 157 1.04 16.50 -6.39
N ASP A 158 1.05 16.76 -7.71
CA ASP A 158 0.57 15.82 -8.73
C ASP A 158 1.42 14.54 -8.85
N ALA A 159 2.68 14.61 -8.42
CA ALA A 159 3.61 13.47 -8.52
C ALA A 159 3.75 12.66 -7.21
N LYS A 160 2.76 12.68 -6.31
CA LYS A 160 2.73 11.89 -5.05
C LYS A 160 3.09 10.44 -5.26
N ALA A 161 2.60 9.87 -6.33
CA ALA A 161 2.84 8.50 -6.72
C ALA A 161 4.32 8.15 -6.97
N SER A 162 5.20 9.14 -7.11
CA SER A 162 6.66 8.91 -7.16
C SER A 162 7.26 8.49 -5.82
N HIS A 163 6.51 8.64 -4.71
CA HIS A 163 6.90 8.26 -3.34
C HIS A 163 5.81 7.39 -2.71
N PRO A 164 5.66 6.13 -3.20
CA PRO A 164 4.51 5.28 -2.85
C PRO A 164 4.61 4.68 -1.45
N TRP A 165 5.77 4.76 -0.79
CA TRP A 165 5.96 4.16 0.52
C TRP A 165 5.83 5.19 1.63
N MET A 166 5.18 4.80 2.71
CA MET A 166 5.09 5.62 3.91
C MET A 166 5.96 5.04 5.02
N MET A 167 6.95 5.81 5.45
CA MET A 167 7.71 5.52 6.65
C MET A 167 7.09 6.26 7.83
N VAL A 168 6.84 5.53 8.91
CA VAL A 168 6.23 6.04 10.14
C VAL A 168 7.21 5.84 11.30
N ILE A 169 7.53 6.92 12.00
CA ILE A 169 8.44 6.91 13.15
C ILE A 169 7.67 7.33 14.39
N GLU A 170 7.52 6.42 15.35
CA GLU A 170 6.85 6.68 16.62
C GLU A 170 7.86 6.96 17.74
N ILE A 171 7.67 8.07 18.43
CA ILE A 171 8.43 8.46 19.62
C ILE A 171 7.49 8.46 20.82
N LYS A 172 7.70 7.57 21.77
CA LYS A 172 6.89 7.50 23.00
C LYS A 172 7.51 8.36 24.10
N PHE A 173 6.66 9.09 24.82
CA PHE A 173 7.05 9.93 25.95
C PHE A 173 6.01 9.88 27.07
N ASP A 174 6.38 10.36 28.27
CA ASP A 174 5.45 10.47 29.40
C ASP A 174 4.63 11.76 29.28
N GLY A 175 3.39 11.63 28.79
CA GLY A 175 2.41 12.73 28.69
C GLY A 175 1.42 12.80 29.87
N GLY A 176 1.58 11.95 30.89
CA GLY A 176 0.56 11.77 31.95
C GLY A 176 0.24 13.02 32.77
N LYS A 177 1.10 14.03 32.78
CA LYS A 177 0.89 15.30 33.51
C LYS A 177 0.29 16.42 32.65
N ASN A 178 0.20 16.24 31.32
CA ASN A 178 -0.19 17.28 30.38
C ASN A 178 -1.19 16.73 29.34
N GLU A 179 -2.20 16.01 29.79
CA GLU A 179 -3.29 15.48 28.94
C GLU A 179 -2.79 14.67 27.72
N GLY A 180 -1.66 13.97 27.88
CA GLY A 180 -1.04 13.19 26.80
C GLY A 180 -0.06 13.97 25.93
N LEU A 181 0.18 15.26 26.23
CA LEU A 181 1.14 16.09 25.50
C LEU A 181 2.52 16.14 26.20
N PRO A 182 3.60 16.44 25.46
CA PRO A 182 4.92 16.59 26.05
C PRO A 182 5.01 17.89 26.85
N ASP A 183 5.86 17.91 27.88
CA ASP A 183 6.32 19.15 28.46
C ASP A 183 7.36 19.84 27.55
N ALA A 184 7.80 21.05 27.96
CA ALA A 184 8.72 21.87 27.15
C ALA A 184 10.05 21.15 26.88
N ASP A 185 10.63 20.51 27.89
CA ASP A 185 11.93 19.85 27.79
C ASP A 185 11.86 18.62 26.86
N ILE A 186 10.82 17.81 27.02
CA ILE A 186 10.56 16.63 26.15
C ILE A 186 10.29 17.09 24.71
N ASN A 187 9.52 18.17 24.54
CA ASN A 187 9.23 18.71 23.22
C ASN A 187 10.50 19.20 22.51
N GLU A 188 11.43 19.87 23.21
CA GLU A 188 12.72 20.30 22.69
C GLU A 188 13.56 19.11 22.23
N ILE A 189 13.69 18.07 23.07
CA ILE A 189 14.43 16.85 22.73
C ILE A 189 13.84 16.17 21.46
N MET A 190 12.51 16.11 21.33
CA MET A 190 11.88 15.51 20.16
C MET A 190 12.07 16.37 18.91
N ASN A 191 12.09 17.69 19.03
CA ASN A 191 12.38 18.58 17.90
C ASN A 191 13.84 18.41 17.44
N ASP A 192 14.81 18.36 18.35
CA ASP A 192 16.21 18.11 18.02
C ASP A 192 16.40 16.75 17.33
N PHE A 193 15.66 15.74 17.78
CA PHE A 193 15.68 14.43 17.14
C PHE A 193 15.11 14.49 15.70
N GLU A 194 14.00 15.20 15.51
CA GLU A 194 13.36 15.38 14.20
C GLU A 194 14.28 16.14 13.24
N ASP A 195 14.91 17.21 13.70
CA ASP A 195 15.93 17.95 12.92
C ASP A 195 17.09 17.04 12.49
N GLY A 196 17.52 16.15 13.38
CA GLY A 196 18.52 15.13 13.07
C GLY A 196 18.06 14.08 12.07
N LEU A 197 16.76 13.74 12.05
CA LEU A 197 16.17 12.86 11.04
C LEU A 197 16.14 13.53 9.67
N LEU A 198 15.68 14.77 9.58
CA LEU A 198 15.62 15.53 8.33
C LEU A 198 16.98 15.65 7.65
N GLN A 199 18.05 15.78 8.43
CA GLN A 199 19.42 15.78 7.91
C GLN A 199 19.88 14.42 7.36
N ARG A 200 19.36 13.32 7.89
CA ARG A 200 19.72 11.94 7.50
C ARG A 200 18.82 11.34 6.43
N LEU A 201 17.63 11.88 6.27
CA LEU A 201 16.60 11.48 5.33
C LEU A 201 16.28 12.68 4.41
N PRO A 202 17.25 13.10 3.56
CA PRO A 202 17.05 14.29 2.73
C PRO A 202 16.13 14.00 1.55
N ASP A 203 15.41 15.01 1.09
CA ASP A 203 14.55 14.97 -0.09
C ASP A 203 15.28 14.43 -1.33
N ALA A 204 16.56 14.79 -1.48
CA ALA A 204 17.37 14.36 -2.61
C ALA A 204 17.55 12.83 -2.68
N ASP A 205 17.45 12.14 -1.55
CA ASP A 205 17.52 10.69 -1.45
C ASP A 205 16.13 10.02 -1.50
N GLY A 206 15.07 10.83 -1.70
CA GLY A 206 13.72 10.34 -1.88
C GLY A 206 12.91 10.22 -0.60
N TYR A 207 13.21 11.02 0.43
CA TYR A 207 12.46 11.07 1.69
C TYR A 207 11.80 12.43 1.82
N LEU A 208 10.48 12.50 1.68
CA LEU A 208 9.73 13.74 1.83
C LEU A 208 9.02 13.76 3.18
N ASN A 209 9.31 14.76 4.02
CA ASN A 209 8.60 14.94 5.28
C ASN A 209 7.16 15.39 5.03
N ILE A 210 6.19 14.54 5.34
CA ILE A 210 4.75 14.84 5.24
C ILE A 210 4.31 15.69 6.43
N GLY A 211 4.88 15.43 7.61
CA GLY A 211 4.51 16.10 8.84
C GLY A 211 4.56 15.18 10.05
N ARG A 212 3.90 15.61 11.11
CA ARG A 212 3.83 14.86 12.36
C ARG A 212 2.52 15.08 13.10
N GLU A 213 2.16 14.15 13.94
CA GLU A 213 1.12 14.32 14.96
C GLU A 213 1.66 14.02 16.35
N THR A 214 1.06 14.64 17.36
CA THR A 214 1.45 14.46 18.77
C THR A 214 0.20 14.38 19.62
N TYR A 215 -0.03 13.24 20.25
CA TYR A 215 -1.15 13.00 21.16
C TYR A 215 -0.87 11.76 22.03
N ASN A 216 -1.58 11.66 23.16
CA ASN A 216 -1.64 10.46 24.00
C ASN A 216 -0.25 9.84 24.32
N GLY A 217 0.76 10.66 24.61
CA GLY A 217 2.12 10.19 24.95
C GLY A 217 2.93 9.68 23.75
N THR A 218 2.52 9.99 22.54
CA THR A 218 3.22 9.58 21.33
C THR A 218 3.36 10.76 20.36
N ARG A 219 4.54 10.93 19.77
CA ARG A 219 4.74 11.73 18.55
C ARG A 219 5.00 10.79 17.39
N THR A 220 4.23 10.92 16.33
CA THR A 220 4.38 10.16 15.10
C THR A 220 4.83 11.09 13.97
N ILE A 221 5.94 10.75 13.30
CA ILE A 221 6.52 11.50 12.19
C ILE A 221 6.34 10.67 10.92
N TYR A 222 5.91 11.30 9.83
CA TYR A 222 5.58 10.67 8.57
C TYR A 222 6.48 11.14 7.44
N PHE A 223 7.01 10.20 6.68
CA PHE A 223 7.75 10.45 5.44
C PHE A 223 7.14 9.68 4.30
N ALA A 224 7.00 10.32 3.14
CA ALA A 224 6.79 9.64 1.88
C ALA A 224 8.14 9.26 1.28
N CYS A 225 8.30 8.01 0.83
CA CYS A 225 9.57 7.45 0.40
C CYS A 225 9.47 6.85 -1.00
N LYS A 226 10.58 6.96 -1.77
CA LYS A 226 10.71 6.29 -3.08
C LYS A 226 10.93 4.79 -2.96
N GLU A 227 11.66 4.35 -1.91
CA GLU A 227 12.06 2.97 -1.63
C GLU A 227 11.90 2.65 -0.15
#